data_bd2bf9c80d4c039dc951a5415886d69b
#
_entry.id   bd2bf9c80d4c039dc951a5415886d69b
#
_cell.length_a   1.000
_cell.length_b   1.000
_cell.length_c   1.000
_cell.angle_alpha   90.00
_cell.angle_beta   90.00
_cell.angle_gamma   90.00
#
_symmetry.space_group_name_H-M   'P 1'
#
loop_
_entity.id
_entity.type
_entity.pdbx_description
1 polymer ?
#
loop_
_entity_poly.entity_id
_entity_poly.type
_entity_poly.pdbx_seq_one_letter_code
_entity_poly.pdbx_strand_id
1 'polypeptide(L)'
;MIEREREPFPSLFHMTIETQAQAIEHMVEALMANDPGIFLVDAKTLPGNNIKIFLDGESGISIEKCVAYNRALYKKIEESGMFPNGDFSLEVSSPGLDEPLKLLRQYKKNIGRKVEVLMKDGIKREGKLLEVLDNGIALEEEKGKNKKKELIRHEIAFDNIKSTKIQIVF
;
A
#
# COMPACT_ATOMS: atom_id res chain seq x y z
N MET A 1 -0.94 16.93 -43.31
CA MET A 1 -0.73 16.09 -42.13
C MET A 1 -1.40 16.77 -40.95
N ILE A 2 -2.50 16.24 -40.53
CA ILE A 2 -3.26 16.80 -39.42
C ILE A 2 -2.59 16.29 -38.15
N GLU A 3 -1.87 17.17 -37.45
CA GLU A 3 -1.49 16.89 -36.09
C GLU A 3 -2.77 16.70 -35.30
N ARG A 4 -2.99 15.48 -34.85
CA ARG A 4 -4.02 15.27 -33.84
C ARG A 4 -3.60 16.05 -32.62
N GLU A 5 -4.37 17.06 -32.30
CA GLU A 5 -4.25 17.66 -30.97
C GLU A 5 -4.33 16.53 -29.97
N ARG A 6 -3.27 16.41 -29.17
CA ARG A 6 -3.27 15.43 -28.10
C ARG A 6 -4.31 15.86 -27.11
N GLU A 7 -5.40 15.13 -27.07
CA GLU A 7 -6.34 15.28 -25.97
C GLU A 7 -5.56 15.15 -24.66
N PRO A 8 -5.72 16.07 -23.71
CA PRO A 8 -5.03 15.99 -22.44
C PRO A 8 -5.38 14.75 -21.63
N PHE A 9 -6.48 14.06 -21.99
CA PHE A 9 -6.92 12.84 -21.35
C PHE A 9 -7.35 11.84 -22.43
N PRO A 10 -7.06 10.53 -22.24
CA PRO A 10 -7.54 9.53 -23.15
C PRO A 10 -9.07 9.52 -23.18
N SER A 11 -9.62 9.28 -24.37
CA SER A 11 -11.06 9.11 -24.54
C SER A 11 -11.56 7.97 -23.63
N LEU A 12 -12.73 8.17 -23.02
CA LEU A 12 -13.37 7.16 -22.17
C LEU A 12 -13.58 5.82 -22.89
N PHE A 13 -13.82 5.85 -24.20
CA PHE A 13 -13.99 4.65 -25.02
C PHE A 13 -12.73 3.83 -25.19
N HIS A 14 -11.57 4.42 -24.94
CA HIS A 14 -10.27 3.79 -25.09
C HIS A 14 -9.57 3.56 -23.74
N MET A 15 -10.21 3.89 -22.62
CA MET A 15 -9.66 3.67 -21.31
C MET A 15 -9.69 2.18 -20.97
N THR A 16 -8.51 1.61 -20.79
CA THR A 16 -8.34 0.28 -20.22
C THR A 16 -8.45 0.35 -18.69
N ILE A 17 -8.59 -0.81 -18.05
CA ILE A 17 -8.58 -0.92 -16.59
C ILE A 17 -7.29 -0.32 -16.02
N GLU A 18 -6.15 -0.56 -16.68
CA GLU A 18 -4.86 0.03 -16.27
C GLU A 18 -4.87 1.55 -16.34
N THR A 19 -5.43 2.12 -17.40
CA THR A 19 -5.54 3.56 -17.56
C THR A 19 -6.46 4.17 -16.51
N GLN A 20 -7.57 3.51 -16.19
CA GLN A 20 -8.47 3.93 -15.11
C GLN A 20 -7.77 3.90 -13.76
N ALA A 21 -7.04 2.82 -13.47
CA ALA A 21 -6.29 2.69 -12.23
C ALA A 21 -5.25 3.81 -12.09
N GLN A 22 -4.50 4.11 -13.14
CA GLN A 22 -3.53 5.19 -13.16
C GLN A 22 -4.17 6.55 -12.93
N ALA A 23 -5.31 6.82 -13.57
CA ALA A 23 -6.05 8.07 -13.38
C ALA A 23 -6.51 8.23 -11.93
N ILE A 24 -6.99 7.15 -11.32
CA ILE A 24 -7.42 7.14 -9.92
C ILE A 24 -6.23 7.37 -8.98
N GLU A 25 -5.09 6.74 -9.24
CA GLU A 25 -3.87 6.98 -8.47
C GLU A 25 -3.44 8.44 -8.52
N HIS A 26 -3.47 9.06 -9.68
CA HIS A 26 -3.15 10.48 -9.83
C HIS A 26 -4.12 11.37 -9.05
N MET A 27 -5.41 11.03 -9.04
CA MET A 27 -6.41 11.74 -8.25
C MET A 27 -6.12 11.64 -6.75
N VAL A 28 -5.76 10.45 -6.28
CA VAL A 28 -5.38 10.23 -4.88
C VAL A 28 -4.14 11.03 -4.51
N GLU A 29 -3.11 10.99 -5.35
CA GLU A 29 -1.87 11.74 -5.13
C GLU A 29 -2.12 13.25 -5.05
N ALA A 30 -2.99 13.77 -5.92
CA ALA A 30 -3.37 15.18 -5.91
C ALA A 30 -4.08 15.54 -4.59
N LEU A 31 -4.94 14.68 -4.08
CA LEU A 31 -5.62 14.91 -2.80
C LEU A 31 -4.65 14.85 -1.62
N MET A 32 -3.61 14.03 -1.71
CA MET A 32 -2.60 13.89 -0.65
C MET A 32 -1.53 14.98 -0.67
N ALA A 33 -1.49 15.82 -1.69
CA ALA A 33 -0.44 16.83 -1.86
C ALA A 33 -0.29 17.75 -0.65
N ASN A 34 -1.38 18.04 0.06
CA ASN A 34 -1.40 18.89 1.25
C ASN A 34 -1.29 18.11 2.56
N ASP A 35 -1.03 16.83 2.48
CA ASP A 35 -1.01 15.93 3.66
C ASP A 35 0.22 15.00 3.57
N PRO A 36 1.44 15.55 3.76
CA PRO A 36 2.68 14.83 3.46
C PRO A 36 2.92 13.59 4.33
N GLY A 37 2.27 13.51 5.48
CA GLY A 37 2.37 12.33 6.33
C GLY A 37 1.53 11.14 5.86
N ILE A 38 0.62 11.36 4.91
CA ILE A 38 -0.26 10.31 4.37
C ILE A 38 0.30 9.86 3.03
N PHE A 39 0.24 8.57 2.75
CA PHE A 39 0.74 8.00 1.50
C PHE A 39 -0.17 6.88 0.99
N LEU A 40 -0.15 6.70 -0.33
CA LEU A 40 -0.87 5.63 -1.01
C LEU A 40 -0.09 4.32 -0.87
N VAL A 41 -0.74 3.30 -0.32
CA VAL A 41 -0.15 1.95 -0.22
C VAL A 41 -0.49 1.14 -1.45
N ASP A 42 -1.75 1.11 -1.85
CA ASP A 42 -2.22 0.34 -3.00
C ASP A 42 -3.54 0.89 -3.52
N ALA A 43 -3.76 0.69 -4.81
CA ALA A 43 -5.02 1.00 -5.47
C ALA A 43 -5.41 -0.21 -6.31
N LYS A 44 -6.56 -0.80 -6.01
CA LYS A 44 -7.08 -1.98 -6.70
C LYS A 44 -8.40 -1.67 -7.37
N THR A 45 -8.53 -2.09 -8.62
CA THR A 45 -9.81 -2.09 -9.31
C THR A 45 -10.24 -3.54 -9.51
N LEU A 46 -11.29 -3.92 -8.83
CA LEU A 46 -11.84 -5.27 -8.88
C LEU A 46 -13.00 -5.37 -9.86
N PRO A 47 -13.38 -6.58 -10.29
CA PRO A 47 -14.53 -6.77 -11.17
C PRO A 47 -15.80 -6.09 -10.64
N GLY A 48 -16.61 -5.54 -11.53
CA GLY A 48 -17.82 -4.79 -11.16
C GLY A 48 -17.54 -3.34 -10.79
N ASN A 49 -16.40 -2.79 -11.23
CA ASN A 49 -15.96 -1.42 -10.94
C ASN A 49 -15.87 -1.15 -9.44
N ASN A 50 -15.37 -2.12 -8.69
CA ASN A 50 -15.12 -2.00 -7.26
C ASN A 50 -13.71 -1.47 -7.03
N ILE A 51 -13.60 -0.24 -6.59
CA ILE A 51 -12.31 0.44 -6.38
C ILE A 51 -11.97 0.39 -4.90
N LYS A 52 -10.79 -0.11 -4.59
CA LYS A 52 -10.24 -0.15 -3.22
C LYS A 52 -8.95 0.62 -3.16
N ILE A 53 -8.91 1.61 -2.29
CA ILE A 53 -7.73 2.44 -2.06
C ILE A 53 -7.25 2.22 -0.63
N PHE A 54 -5.98 1.86 -0.50
CA PHE A 54 -5.35 1.68 0.79
C PHE A 54 -4.39 2.84 1.05
N LEU A 55 -4.69 3.61 2.09
CA LEU A 55 -3.85 4.72 2.54
C LEU A 55 -3.28 4.40 3.90
N ASP A 56 -2.10 4.93 4.17
CA ASP A 56 -1.51 4.85 5.49
C ASP A 56 -0.81 6.17 5.81
N GLY A 57 -0.44 6.35 7.05
CA GLY A 57 0.26 7.54 7.51
C GLY A 57 1.49 7.17 8.32
N GLU A 58 2.49 8.04 8.35
CA GLU A 58 3.70 7.86 9.16
C GLU A 58 3.35 7.71 10.64
N SER A 59 2.30 8.40 11.08
CA SER A 59 1.74 8.28 12.42
C SER A 59 0.38 7.55 12.43
N GLY A 60 0.11 6.76 11.38
CA GLY A 60 -1.17 6.12 11.17
C GLY A 60 -2.15 7.01 10.42
N ILE A 61 -3.33 6.49 10.17
CA ILE A 61 -4.42 7.24 9.54
C ILE A 61 -5.72 6.97 10.30
N SER A 62 -6.48 8.02 10.59
CA SER A 62 -7.75 7.90 11.29
C SER A 62 -8.87 7.47 10.35
N ILE A 63 -9.93 6.93 10.91
CA ILE A 63 -11.15 6.58 10.17
C ILE A 63 -11.76 7.84 9.55
N GLU A 64 -11.78 8.95 10.28
CA GLU A 64 -12.29 10.24 9.81
C GLU A 64 -11.53 10.72 8.57
N LYS A 65 -10.21 10.55 8.55
CA LYS A 65 -9.39 10.87 7.37
C LYS A 65 -9.71 9.97 6.19
N CYS A 66 -9.86 8.68 6.41
CA CYS A 66 -10.27 7.76 5.35
C CYS A 66 -11.63 8.14 4.76
N VAL A 67 -12.59 8.52 5.59
CA VAL A 67 -13.91 8.98 5.15
C VAL A 67 -13.79 10.28 4.34
N ALA A 68 -12.97 11.22 4.77
CA ALA A 68 -12.75 12.48 4.05
C ALA A 68 -12.13 12.24 2.67
N TYR A 69 -11.12 11.38 2.59
CA TYR A 69 -10.50 10.98 1.32
C TYR A 69 -11.50 10.26 0.41
N ASN A 70 -12.32 9.38 1.00
CA ASN A 70 -13.35 8.67 0.23
C ASN A 70 -14.32 9.64 -0.43
N ARG A 71 -14.85 10.59 0.32
CA ARG A 71 -15.78 11.60 -0.22
C ARG A 71 -15.15 12.45 -1.32
N ALA A 72 -13.94 12.94 -1.08
CA ALA A 72 -13.24 13.77 -2.04
C ALA A 72 -12.90 13.01 -3.32
N LEU A 73 -12.41 11.78 -3.18
CA LEU A 73 -12.05 10.94 -4.32
C LEU A 73 -13.30 10.49 -5.10
N TYR A 74 -14.36 10.11 -4.40
CA TYR A 74 -15.63 9.73 -5.03
C TYR A 74 -16.15 10.85 -5.93
N LYS A 75 -16.14 12.07 -5.42
CA LYS A 75 -16.56 13.24 -6.17
C LYS A 75 -15.70 13.46 -7.42
N LYS A 76 -14.39 13.32 -7.30
CA LYS A 76 -13.46 13.45 -8.44
C LYS A 76 -13.70 12.39 -9.50
N ILE A 77 -13.92 11.14 -9.11
CA ILE A 77 -14.19 10.05 -10.03
C ILE A 77 -15.52 10.28 -10.74
N GLU A 78 -16.54 10.69 -10.01
CA GLU A 78 -17.86 11.01 -10.57
C GLU A 78 -17.76 12.16 -11.57
N GLU A 79 -17.10 13.25 -11.23
CA GLU A 79 -16.92 14.40 -12.10
C GLU A 79 -16.06 14.11 -13.35
N SER A 80 -15.16 13.11 -13.26
CA SER A 80 -14.32 12.72 -14.40
C SER A 80 -15.09 12.10 -15.55
N GLY A 81 -16.31 11.60 -15.30
CA GLY A 81 -17.09 10.88 -16.29
C GLY A 81 -16.56 9.48 -16.62
N MET A 82 -15.61 8.97 -15.84
CA MET A 82 -14.99 7.66 -16.04
C MET A 82 -16.02 6.52 -15.99
N PHE A 83 -17.04 6.69 -15.18
CA PHE A 83 -18.16 5.77 -15.05
C PHE A 83 -19.46 6.52 -15.34
N PRO A 84 -19.84 6.67 -16.63
CA PRO A 84 -20.96 7.55 -17.03
C PRO A 84 -22.29 7.19 -16.39
N ASN A 85 -22.50 5.91 -16.07
CA ASN A 85 -23.73 5.43 -15.43
C ASN A 85 -23.69 5.48 -13.90
N GLY A 86 -22.57 5.95 -13.32
CA GLY A 86 -22.37 5.95 -11.88
C GLY A 86 -22.19 4.57 -11.27
N ASP A 87 -21.95 3.55 -12.09
CA ASP A 87 -21.82 2.15 -11.65
C ASP A 87 -20.41 1.84 -11.15
N PHE A 88 -20.06 2.42 -10.02
CA PHE A 88 -18.81 2.10 -9.34
C PHE A 88 -18.99 2.15 -7.84
N SER A 89 -18.15 1.43 -7.14
CA SER A 89 -18.05 1.54 -5.68
C SER A 89 -16.63 1.94 -5.31
N LEU A 90 -16.51 2.68 -4.24
CA LEU A 90 -15.22 3.15 -3.74
C LEU A 90 -15.11 2.87 -2.25
N GLU A 91 -14.03 2.24 -1.86
CA GLU A 91 -13.66 2.03 -0.47
C GLU A 91 -12.26 2.58 -0.25
N VAL A 92 -12.12 3.49 0.69
CA VAL A 92 -10.83 4.01 1.15
C VAL A 92 -10.62 3.55 2.58
N SER A 93 -9.56 2.81 2.81
CA SER A 93 -9.25 2.26 4.13
C SER A 93 -7.75 2.21 4.38
N SER A 94 -7.37 1.97 5.62
CA SER A 94 -6.00 1.63 5.94
C SER A 94 -5.77 0.14 5.67
N PRO A 95 -4.52 -0.27 5.32
CA PRO A 95 -4.20 -1.68 5.27
C PRO A 95 -4.35 -2.29 6.66
N GLY A 96 -5.06 -3.40 6.75
CA GLY A 96 -5.13 -4.16 7.99
C GLY A 96 -3.79 -4.84 8.30
N LEU A 97 -3.67 -5.36 9.51
CA LEU A 97 -2.49 -6.13 9.93
C LEU A 97 -2.30 -7.41 9.10
N ASP A 98 -3.37 -7.87 8.47
CA ASP A 98 -3.35 -9.05 7.61
C ASP A 98 -2.77 -8.77 6.22
N GLU A 99 -2.69 -7.51 5.82
CA GLU A 99 -2.12 -7.13 4.53
C GLU A 99 -0.60 -7.05 4.60
N PRO A 100 0.11 -7.62 3.60
CA PRO A 100 1.56 -7.51 3.55
C PRO A 100 2.04 -6.07 3.42
N LEU A 101 3.22 -5.79 3.97
CA LEU A 101 3.88 -4.51 3.77
C LEU A 101 4.36 -4.40 2.31
N LYS A 102 4.11 -3.28 1.66
CA LYS A 102 4.47 -3.06 0.27
C LYS A 102 5.51 -1.97 0.08
N LEU A 103 5.40 -0.89 0.84
CA LEU A 103 6.24 0.28 0.67
C LEU A 103 7.34 0.34 1.71
N LEU A 104 8.47 0.91 1.30
CA LEU A 104 9.61 1.16 2.19
C LEU A 104 9.18 1.98 3.42
N ARG A 105 8.30 2.95 3.23
CA ARG A 105 7.77 3.78 4.32
C ARG A 105 7.03 2.95 5.37
N GLN A 106 6.33 1.89 4.94
CA GLN A 106 5.64 0.98 5.85
C GLN A 106 6.64 0.17 6.68
N TYR A 107 7.71 -0.31 6.06
CA TYR A 107 8.79 -0.98 6.80
C TYR A 107 9.40 -0.05 7.84
N LYS A 108 9.75 1.16 7.44
CA LYS A 108 10.38 2.14 8.33
C LYS A 108 9.52 2.48 9.55
N LYS A 109 8.22 2.66 9.36
CA LYS A 109 7.31 2.97 10.48
C LYS A 109 7.11 1.79 11.43
N ASN A 110 7.41 0.58 11.01
CA ASN A 110 7.22 -0.64 11.80
C ASN A 110 8.52 -1.18 12.41
N ILE A 111 9.60 -0.42 12.34
CA ILE A 111 10.85 -0.75 13.07
C ILE A 111 10.53 -0.88 14.55
N GLY A 112 11.00 -1.97 15.14
CA GLY A 112 10.74 -2.31 16.54
C GLY A 112 9.59 -3.27 16.75
N ARG A 113 8.78 -3.51 15.73
CA ARG A 113 7.67 -4.46 15.78
C ARG A 113 8.09 -5.84 15.31
N LYS A 114 7.39 -6.84 15.81
CA LYS A 114 7.58 -8.22 15.36
C LYS A 114 6.89 -8.43 14.01
N VAL A 115 7.61 -9.04 13.09
CA VAL A 115 7.13 -9.31 11.73
C VAL A 115 7.35 -10.77 11.36
N GLU A 116 6.52 -11.26 10.43
CA GLU A 116 6.69 -12.55 9.78
C GLU A 116 7.08 -12.33 8.33
N VAL A 117 8.22 -12.84 7.94
CA VAL A 117 8.73 -12.73 6.57
C VAL A 117 8.59 -14.08 5.90
N LEU A 118 7.83 -14.13 4.81
CA LEU A 118 7.78 -15.28 3.94
C LEU A 118 8.80 -15.07 2.82
N MET A 119 9.79 -15.97 2.76
CA MET A 119 10.83 -15.93 1.74
C MET A 119 10.31 -16.55 0.43
N LYS A 120 10.95 -16.20 -0.68
CA LYS A 120 10.58 -16.77 -1.99
C LYS A 120 10.81 -18.28 -2.08
N ASP A 121 11.71 -18.82 -1.27
CA ASP A 121 11.94 -20.26 -1.16
C ASP A 121 10.91 -21.01 -0.29
N GLY A 122 9.95 -20.28 0.28
CA GLY A 122 8.90 -20.82 1.14
C GLY A 122 9.23 -20.87 2.62
N ILE A 123 10.44 -20.49 3.00
CA ILE A 123 10.84 -20.44 4.42
C ILE A 123 10.22 -19.21 5.07
N LYS A 124 9.66 -19.39 6.26
CA LYS A 124 9.15 -18.30 7.09
C LYS A 124 10.16 -17.95 8.16
N ARG A 125 10.41 -16.66 8.34
CA ARG A 125 11.22 -16.13 9.44
C ARG A 125 10.40 -15.16 10.25
N GLU A 126 10.50 -15.29 11.55
CA GLU A 126 9.82 -14.38 12.49
C GLU A 126 10.85 -13.67 13.33
N GLY A 127 10.63 -12.41 13.56
CA GLY A 127 11.54 -11.63 14.41
C GLY A 127 11.14 -10.18 14.49
N LYS A 128 11.90 -9.45 15.30
CA LYS A 128 11.75 -8.02 15.45
C LYS A 128 12.43 -7.32 14.28
N LEU A 129 11.73 -6.41 13.63
CA LEU A 129 12.30 -5.58 12.58
C LEU A 129 13.23 -4.56 13.23
N LEU A 130 14.55 -4.72 13.03
CA LEU A 130 15.55 -3.86 13.63
C LEU A 130 15.82 -2.63 12.78
N GLU A 131 15.95 -2.82 11.48
CA GLU A 131 16.48 -1.82 10.59
C GLU A 131 16.01 -2.07 9.17
N VAL A 132 15.85 -1.00 8.42
CA VAL A 132 15.61 -1.05 6.97
C VAL A 132 16.90 -0.66 6.27
N LEU A 133 17.43 -1.60 5.49
CA LEU A 133 18.66 -1.43 4.73
C LEU A 133 18.34 -0.91 3.32
N ASP A 134 19.37 -0.53 2.56
CA ASP A 134 19.17 -0.07 1.18
C ASP A 134 18.53 -1.14 0.29
N ASN A 135 18.88 -2.41 0.49
CA ASN A 135 18.44 -3.53 -0.34
C ASN A 135 17.61 -4.55 0.41
N GLY A 136 17.26 -4.31 1.67
CA GLY A 136 16.60 -5.31 2.47
C GLY A 136 16.29 -4.83 3.87
N ILE A 137 16.14 -5.79 4.76
CA ILE A 137 15.80 -5.57 6.16
C ILE A 137 16.70 -6.38 7.07
N ALA A 138 16.82 -5.92 8.31
CA ALA A 138 17.48 -6.67 9.37
C ALA A 138 16.44 -7.10 10.41
N LEU A 139 16.40 -8.39 10.69
CA LEU A 139 15.53 -9.00 11.70
C LEU A 139 16.34 -9.52 12.85
N GLU A 140 15.77 -9.44 14.05
CA GLU A 140 16.32 -10.08 15.25
C GLU A 140 15.43 -11.26 15.61
N GLU A 141 15.96 -12.46 15.45
CA GLU A 141 15.29 -13.68 15.81
C GLU A 141 15.72 -14.15 17.18
N GLU A 142 14.77 -14.53 18.03
CA GLU A 142 15.05 -15.16 19.30
C GLU A 142 15.06 -16.68 19.14
N LYS A 143 16.20 -17.30 19.44
CA LYS A 143 16.33 -18.76 19.50
C LYS A 143 16.63 -19.20 20.92
N GLY A 144 16.02 -20.31 21.33
CA GLY A 144 16.20 -20.89 22.65
C GLY A 144 15.11 -20.52 23.64
N LYS A 145 15.15 -21.16 24.80
CA LYS A 145 14.17 -20.99 25.88
C LYS A 145 14.86 -20.51 27.17
N ASN A 146 14.18 -19.61 27.88
CA ASN A 146 14.61 -19.09 29.19
C ASN A 146 15.97 -18.36 29.12
N LYS A 147 16.91 -18.73 30.03
CA LYS A 147 18.22 -18.09 30.14
C LYS A 147 19.18 -18.35 28.97
N LYS A 148 18.81 -19.28 28.06
CA LYS A 148 19.61 -19.63 26.89
C LYS A 148 19.12 -18.99 25.60
N LYS A 149 18.39 -17.90 25.69
CA LYS A 149 17.94 -17.16 24.51
C LYS A 149 19.12 -16.53 23.80
N GLU A 150 19.26 -16.86 22.54
CA GLU A 150 20.20 -16.19 21.64
C GLU A 150 19.45 -15.26 20.72
N LEU A 151 19.98 -14.07 20.53
CA LEU A 151 19.47 -13.10 19.58
C LEU A 151 20.32 -13.20 18.33
N ILE A 152 19.70 -13.56 17.22
CA ILE A 152 20.39 -13.73 15.94
C ILE A 152 19.89 -12.65 14.98
N ARG A 153 20.84 -11.89 14.42
CA ARG A 153 20.54 -10.92 13.40
C ARG A 153 20.55 -11.58 12.03
N HIS A 154 19.45 -11.45 11.31
CA HIS A 154 19.32 -11.87 9.92
C HIS A 154 19.19 -10.65 9.01
N GLU A 155 20.02 -10.56 8.02
CA GLU A 155 19.86 -9.57 6.94
C GLU A 155 19.22 -10.25 5.74
N ILE A 156 18.08 -9.74 5.30
CA ILE A 156 17.29 -10.35 4.23
C ILE A 156 17.10 -9.32 3.12
N ALA A 157 17.57 -9.67 1.92
CA ALA A 157 17.38 -8.82 0.74
C ALA A 157 15.92 -8.81 0.31
N PHE A 158 15.41 -7.66 -0.11
CA PHE A 158 14.04 -7.55 -0.62
C PHE A 158 13.76 -8.52 -1.78
N ASP A 159 14.77 -8.78 -2.61
CA ASP A 159 14.65 -9.72 -3.73
C ASP A 159 14.32 -11.15 -3.30
N ASN A 160 14.63 -11.50 -2.05
CA ASN A 160 14.37 -12.82 -1.47
C ASN A 160 13.07 -12.87 -0.66
N ILE A 161 12.40 -11.74 -0.50
CA ILE A 161 11.16 -11.64 0.27
C ILE A 161 9.96 -11.76 -0.65
N LYS A 162 9.08 -12.71 -0.35
CA LYS A 162 7.78 -12.82 -1.00
C LYS A 162 6.75 -11.90 -0.35
N SER A 163 6.68 -11.89 0.98
CA SER A 163 5.79 -11.02 1.73
C SER A 163 6.28 -10.82 3.16
N THR A 164 5.95 -9.67 3.73
CA THR A 164 6.22 -9.35 5.13
C THR A 164 4.92 -8.87 5.78
N LYS A 165 4.53 -9.50 6.86
CA LYS A 165 3.34 -9.13 7.63
C LYS A 165 3.72 -8.77 9.06
N ILE A 166 3.00 -7.81 9.62
CA ILE A 166 3.14 -7.47 11.03
C ILE A 166 2.53 -8.60 11.85
N GLN A 167 3.28 -9.09 12.83
CA GLN A 167 2.82 -10.12 13.73
C GLN A 167 2.18 -9.48 14.95
N ILE A 168 0.95 -9.88 15.24
CA ILE A 168 0.25 -9.40 16.44
C ILE A 168 0.76 -10.20 17.63
N VAL A 169 1.27 -9.49 18.62
CA VAL A 169 1.70 -10.08 19.88
C VAL A 169 0.69 -9.70 20.95
N PHE A 170 0.05 -10.70 21.51
CA PHE A 170 -0.89 -10.53 22.61
C PHE A 170 -0.19 -10.61 23.96
#